data_8eabc6207e80e76901370d50f4dd948e
#
_entry.id   8eabc6207e80e76901370d50f4dd948e
#
_cell.length_a   1.000
_cell.length_b   1.000
_cell.length_c   1.000
_cell.angle_alpha   90.00
_cell.angle_beta   90.00
_cell.angle_gamma   90.00
#
_symmetry.space_group_name_H-M   'P 1'
#
loop_
_entity.id
_entity.type
_entity.pdbx_description
1 polymer ?
#
loop_
_entity_poly.entity_id
_entity_poly.type
_entity_poly.pdbx_seq_one_letter_code
_entity_poly.pdbx_strand_id
1 'polypeptide(L)'
;MIGTWLLLLVSLGVILLGCHLFTNGIEWAGHRLKLAEGAVGSILAAVGTTIPETLIAILALVFGFRTGAGEDVGIGAILGAPLMLSTLAMFVTGVAVLMFARRGRRSTVLHVDEHVMKRDLRYFFIVFLGAAAASFVPVPLLRWIIAGALVVFYGVYVRATFLHNPPPKVREQPGRLALHRKSGAPPLWTVGIQVGLSLLLLVAGAHIFVDALTHTARVLGVRPLILSLFITPVATELPEKFNSVLWIRRRRDTLALGNITGAMVFQSSIPPAIGILLTDWRLDAQSLASVGTSLAAAGTLWAGLSWRKHLTVGELFAGGAFYCIYVVWSLAQH
;
A
#
# COMPACT_ATOMS: atom_id res chain seq x y z
N MET A 1 -3.24 29.42 4.26
CA MET A 1 -3.30 28.15 5.05
C MET A 1 -4.58 27.35 4.77
N ILE A 2 -5.80 27.86 5.07
CA ILE A 2 -7.04 27.10 4.86
C ILE A 2 -7.20 26.63 3.42
N GLY A 3 -6.91 27.47 2.41
CA GLY A 3 -6.99 27.08 0.99
C GLY A 3 -6.07 25.92 0.59
N THR A 4 -4.87 25.83 1.18
CA THR A 4 -3.90 24.75 0.87
C THR A 4 -4.34 23.43 1.44
N TRP A 5 -4.85 23.41 2.70
CA TRP A 5 -5.46 22.21 3.29
C TRP A 5 -6.69 21.74 2.51
N LEU A 6 -7.51 22.70 2.04
CA LEU A 6 -8.66 22.38 1.20
C LEU A 6 -8.21 21.75 -0.13
N LEU A 7 -7.17 22.29 -0.78
CA LEU A 7 -6.62 21.71 -2.01
C LEU A 7 -6.06 20.30 -1.78
N LEU A 8 -5.36 20.06 -0.68
CA LEU A 8 -4.92 18.71 -0.31
C LEU A 8 -6.09 17.73 -0.17
N LEU A 9 -7.13 18.13 0.55
CA LEU A 9 -8.31 17.29 0.75
C LEU A 9 -9.07 17.04 -0.55
N VAL A 10 -9.24 18.07 -1.39
CA VAL A 10 -9.93 17.97 -2.68
C VAL A 10 -9.14 17.10 -3.64
N SER A 11 -7.83 17.34 -3.78
CA SER A 11 -6.98 16.53 -4.66
C SER A 11 -6.96 15.05 -4.23
N LEU A 12 -6.92 14.80 -2.92
CA LEU A 12 -7.04 13.47 -2.36
C LEU A 12 -8.40 12.83 -2.70
N GLY A 13 -9.49 13.56 -2.56
CA GLY A 13 -10.83 13.11 -2.95
C GLY A 13 -10.90 12.77 -4.44
N VAL A 14 -10.27 13.57 -5.31
CA VAL A 14 -10.17 13.32 -6.76
C VAL A 14 -9.36 12.04 -7.04
N ILE A 15 -8.23 11.87 -6.35
CA ILE A 15 -7.40 10.67 -6.46
C ILE A 15 -8.20 9.43 -6.06
N LEU A 16 -8.84 9.43 -4.88
CA LEU A 16 -9.64 8.31 -4.38
C LEU A 16 -10.80 7.96 -5.33
N LEU A 17 -11.46 8.96 -5.89
CA LEU A 17 -12.49 8.76 -6.90
C LEU A 17 -11.90 8.14 -8.18
N GLY A 18 -10.79 8.67 -8.67
CA GLY A 18 -10.06 8.14 -9.81
C GLY A 18 -9.65 6.68 -9.59
N CYS A 19 -9.12 6.35 -8.42
CA CYS A 19 -8.76 5.00 -8.01
C CYS A 19 -9.95 4.04 -8.02
N HIS A 20 -11.05 4.45 -7.39
CA HIS A 20 -12.27 3.64 -7.35
C HIS A 20 -12.80 3.34 -8.77
N LEU A 21 -12.87 4.35 -9.62
CA LEU A 21 -13.31 4.21 -11.01
C LEU A 21 -12.35 3.34 -11.83
N PHE A 22 -11.04 3.51 -11.61
CA PHE A 22 -10.00 2.74 -12.28
C PHE A 22 -10.08 1.26 -11.92
N THR A 23 -10.10 0.93 -10.63
CA THR A 23 -10.21 -0.44 -10.14
C THR A 23 -11.46 -1.13 -10.70
N ASN A 24 -12.62 -0.47 -10.59
CA ASN A 24 -13.87 -0.98 -11.14
C ASN A 24 -13.81 -1.17 -12.68
N GLY A 25 -13.14 -0.27 -13.40
CA GLY A 25 -12.91 -0.40 -14.84
C GLY A 25 -12.00 -1.57 -15.19
N ILE A 26 -10.89 -1.77 -14.48
CA ILE A 26 -9.95 -2.88 -14.70
C ILE A 26 -10.57 -4.24 -14.35
N GLU A 27 -11.36 -4.33 -13.28
CA GLU A 27 -12.13 -5.55 -12.96
C GLU A 27 -13.05 -5.95 -14.11
N TRP A 28 -13.79 -4.99 -14.68
CA TRP A 28 -14.63 -5.22 -15.84
C TRP A 28 -13.84 -5.56 -17.10
N ALA A 29 -12.70 -4.91 -17.33
CA ALA A 29 -11.80 -5.26 -18.44
C ALA A 29 -11.33 -6.72 -18.32
N GLY A 30 -10.84 -7.12 -17.14
CA GLY A 30 -10.45 -8.49 -16.85
C GLY A 30 -11.59 -9.49 -17.07
N HIS A 31 -12.80 -9.17 -16.62
CA HIS A 31 -13.97 -10.00 -16.79
C HIS A 31 -14.38 -10.13 -18.28
N ARG A 32 -14.39 -9.02 -19.02
CA ARG A 32 -14.78 -8.99 -20.44
C ARG A 32 -13.77 -9.65 -21.36
N LEU A 33 -12.49 -9.49 -21.08
CA LEU A 33 -11.40 -10.10 -21.84
C LEU A 33 -11.16 -11.57 -21.47
N LYS A 34 -11.96 -12.11 -20.52
CA LYS A 34 -11.80 -13.48 -20.01
C LYS A 34 -10.36 -13.77 -19.57
N LEU A 35 -9.67 -12.72 -19.07
CA LEU A 35 -8.31 -12.85 -18.60
C LEU A 35 -8.32 -13.73 -17.37
N ALA A 36 -7.91 -14.97 -17.57
CA ALA A 36 -7.67 -16.06 -16.63
C ALA A 36 -8.63 -16.19 -15.44
N GLU A 37 -9.40 -17.25 -15.43
CA GLU A 37 -10.19 -17.73 -14.29
C GLU A 37 -9.34 -18.13 -13.07
N GLY A 38 -8.03 -17.92 -13.12
CA GLY A 38 -7.07 -18.29 -12.09
C GLY A 38 -6.25 -17.11 -11.56
N ALA A 39 -4.92 -17.25 -11.61
CA ALA A 39 -3.91 -16.37 -11.02
C ALA A 39 -4.04 -14.89 -11.38
N VAL A 40 -4.36 -14.55 -12.63
CA VAL A 40 -4.44 -13.15 -13.10
C VAL A 40 -5.63 -12.39 -12.48
N GLY A 41 -6.72 -13.08 -12.18
CA GLY A 41 -7.89 -12.44 -11.56
C GLY A 41 -7.65 -11.97 -10.13
N SER A 42 -6.93 -12.73 -9.31
CA SER A 42 -6.59 -12.33 -7.94
C SER A 42 -5.39 -11.37 -7.90
N ILE A 43 -4.47 -11.45 -8.87
CA ILE A 43 -3.43 -10.44 -9.05
C ILE A 43 -4.06 -9.11 -9.45
N LEU A 44 -4.99 -9.08 -10.41
CA LEU A 44 -5.69 -7.85 -10.81
C LEU A 44 -6.51 -7.25 -9.66
N ALA A 45 -7.10 -8.08 -8.78
CA ALA A 45 -7.78 -7.57 -7.58
C ALA A 45 -6.78 -7.02 -6.56
N ALA A 46 -5.70 -7.76 -6.24
CA ALA A 46 -4.68 -7.31 -5.29
C ALA A 46 -3.89 -6.10 -5.81
N VAL A 47 -3.52 -6.11 -7.09
CA VAL A 47 -2.87 -4.97 -7.76
C VAL A 47 -3.85 -3.82 -7.94
N GLY A 48 -5.14 -4.09 -8.23
CA GLY A 48 -6.18 -3.07 -8.38
C GLY A 48 -6.41 -2.24 -7.11
N THR A 49 -6.25 -2.84 -5.94
CA THR A 49 -6.39 -2.13 -4.65
C THR A 49 -5.12 -1.36 -4.24
N THR A 50 -3.95 -1.74 -4.77
CA THR A 50 -2.65 -1.10 -4.46
C THR A 50 -2.12 -0.20 -5.58
N ILE A 51 -2.76 -0.18 -6.76
CA ILE A 51 -2.42 0.73 -7.86
C ILE A 51 -2.51 2.20 -7.45
N PRO A 52 -3.52 2.66 -6.67
CA PRO A 52 -3.65 4.05 -6.30
C PRO A 52 -2.38 4.65 -5.69
N GLU A 53 -1.84 3.99 -4.69
CA GLU A 53 -0.64 4.44 -3.98
C GLU A 53 0.58 4.44 -4.89
N THR A 54 0.72 3.37 -5.67
CA THR A 54 1.81 3.21 -6.63
C THR A 54 1.75 4.29 -7.70
N LEU A 55 0.55 4.61 -8.22
CA LEU A 55 0.37 5.67 -9.21
C LEU A 55 0.70 7.05 -8.65
N ILE A 56 0.31 7.37 -7.42
CA ILE A 56 0.67 8.65 -6.79
C ILE A 56 2.18 8.78 -6.71
N ALA A 57 2.87 7.74 -6.24
CA ALA A 57 4.32 7.74 -6.15
C ALA A 57 4.97 7.92 -7.54
N ILE A 58 4.53 7.15 -8.54
CA ILE A 58 5.04 7.27 -9.92
C ILE A 58 4.77 8.66 -10.50
N LEU A 59 3.54 9.17 -10.32
CA LEU A 59 3.17 10.49 -10.85
C LEU A 59 3.96 11.61 -10.16
N ALA A 60 4.21 11.50 -8.85
CA ALA A 60 5.09 12.41 -8.13
C ALA A 60 6.51 12.37 -8.69
N LEU A 61 7.05 11.18 -8.95
CA LEU A 61 8.38 11.03 -9.54
C LEU A 61 8.47 11.53 -10.98
N VAL A 62 7.46 11.23 -11.82
CA VAL A 62 7.48 11.58 -13.26
C VAL A 62 7.14 13.04 -13.50
N PHE A 63 6.14 13.58 -12.82
CA PHE A 63 5.66 14.95 -13.04
C PHE A 63 6.18 15.96 -12.03
N GLY A 64 6.63 15.53 -10.85
CA GLY A 64 7.18 16.38 -9.81
C GLY A 64 8.58 16.92 -10.10
N PHE A 65 9.25 16.49 -11.17
CA PHE A 65 10.56 17.01 -11.59
C PHE A 65 10.56 18.54 -11.80
N ARG A 66 9.41 19.13 -12.14
CA ARG A 66 9.28 20.58 -12.36
C ARG A 66 9.37 21.41 -11.07
N THR A 67 9.07 20.80 -9.91
CA THR A 67 9.02 21.51 -8.61
C THR A 67 10.24 21.25 -7.73
N GLY A 68 11.14 20.35 -8.15
CA GLY A 68 12.30 19.91 -7.35
C GLY A 68 11.95 19.09 -6.09
N ALA A 69 10.66 19.02 -5.72
CA ALA A 69 10.17 18.29 -4.55
C ALA A 69 9.52 16.94 -4.91
N GLY A 70 9.39 16.64 -6.21
CA GLY A 70 8.70 15.44 -6.67
C GLY A 70 9.38 14.15 -6.25
N GLU A 71 10.72 14.14 -6.22
CA GLU A 71 11.49 12.99 -5.74
C GLU A 71 11.23 12.72 -4.25
N ASP A 72 11.28 13.76 -3.42
CA ASP A 72 10.97 13.68 -1.99
C ASP A 72 9.55 13.16 -1.74
N VAL A 73 8.57 13.68 -2.49
CA VAL A 73 7.17 13.24 -2.38
C VAL A 73 7.01 11.80 -2.84
N GLY A 74 7.64 11.42 -3.96
CA GLY A 74 7.58 10.07 -4.51
C GLY A 74 8.23 9.04 -3.59
N ILE A 75 9.45 9.31 -3.11
CA ILE A 75 10.15 8.42 -2.15
C ILE A 75 9.38 8.33 -0.83
N GLY A 76 8.84 9.47 -0.34
CA GLY A 76 8.01 9.48 0.86
C GLY A 76 6.75 8.62 0.72
N ALA A 77 6.07 8.69 -0.43
CA ALA A 77 4.90 7.84 -0.71
C ALA A 77 5.28 6.35 -0.79
N ILE A 78 6.40 6.01 -1.47
CA ILE A 78 6.89 4.63 -1.60
C ILE A 78 7.24 4.02 -0.24
N LEU A 79 7.97 4.72 0.60
CA LEU A 79 8.41 4.21 1.90
C LEU A 79 7.32 4.30 2.97
N GLY A 80 6.40 5.25 2.83
CA GLY A 80 5.29 5.46 3.75
C GLY A 80 4.27 4.32 3.74
N ALA A 81 4.02 3.70 2.59
CA ALA A 81 3.07 2.60 2.49
C ALA A 81 3.47 1.38 3.32
N PRO A 82 4.69 0.81 3.21
CA PRO A 82 5.15 -0.27 4.10
C PRO A 82 5.17 0.14 5.59
N LEU A 83 5.56 1.38 5.90
CA LEU A 83 5.54 1.90 7.26
C LEU A 83 4.11 1.89 7.82
N MET A 84 3.16 2.46 7.10
CA MET A 84 1.77 2.53 7.53
C MET A 84 1.15 1.13 7.67
N LEU A 85 1.42 0.23 6.73
CA LEU A 85 0.89 -1.13 6.73
C LEU A 85 1.40 -1.95 7.92
N SER A 86 2.72 -1.93 8.18
CA SER A 86 3.33 -2.69 9.26
C SER A 86 3.03 -2.12 10.66
N THR A 87 2.66 -0.84 10.74
CA THR A 87 2.46 -0.12 11.99
C THR A 87 1.00 0.28 12.22
N LEU A 88 0.54 1.36 11.60
CA LEU A 88 -0.78 1.95 11.84
C LEU A 88 -1.93 1.03 11.43
N ALA A 89 -1.82 0.32 10.30
CA ALA A 89 -2.87 -0.60 9.85
C ALA A 89 -2.99 -1.80 10.80
N MET A 90 -1.87 -2.31 11.33
CA MET A 90 -1.87 -3.34 12.36
C MET A 90 -2.50 -2.82 13.66
N PHE A 91 -2.16 -1.61 14.08
CA PHE A 91 -2.75 -0.97 15.26
C PHE A 91 -4.29 -0.82 15.12
N VAL A 92 -4.78 -0.29 13.99
CA VAL A 92 -6.22 -0.15 13.71
C VAL A 92 -6.91 -1.52 13.76
N THR A 93 -6.27 -2.55 13.21
CA THR A 93 -6.75 -3.93 13.28
C THR A 93 -6.80 -4.42 14.73
N GLY A 94 -5.79 -4.12 15.54
CA GLY A 94 -5.75 -4.43 16.97
C GLY A 94 -6.86 -3.74 17.76
N VAL A 95 -7.14 -2.47 17.48
CA VAL A 95 -8.27 -1.73 18.05
C VAL A 95 -9.59 -2.39 17.69
N ALA A 96 -9.77 -2.80 16.43
CA ALA A 96 -10.97 -3.52 15.99
C ALA A 96 -11.14 -4.85 16.74
N VAL A 97 -10.06 -5.65 16.89
CA VAL A 97 -10.07 -6.89 17.68
C VAL A 97 -10.53 -6.63 19.10
N LEU A 98 -9.92 -5.63 19.77
CA LEU A 98 -10.25 -5.28 21.16
C LEU A 98 -11.70 -4.80 21.30
N MET A 99 -12.18 -3.95 20.37
CA MET A 99 -13.53 -3.45 20.36
C MET A 99 -14.58 -4.58 20.24
N PHE A 100 -14.34 -5.54 19.32
CA PHE A 100 -15.25 -6.68 19.17
C PHE A 100 -15.11 -7.72 20.29
N ALA A 101 -13.93 -7.85 20.90
CA ALA A 101 -13.72 -8.69 22.08
C ALA A 101 -14.48 -8.13 23.30
N ARG A 102 -14.39 -6.83 23.57
CA ARG A 102 -15.14 -6.19 24.65
C ARG A 102 -16.66 -6.29 24.49
N ARG A 103 -17.14 -6.44 23.25
CA ARG A 103 -18.58 -6.69 22.97
C ARG A 103 -18.96 -8.17 23.03
N GLY A 104 -18.08 -9.04 23.54
CA GLY A 104 -18.32 -10.50 23.63
C GLY A 104 -18.40 -11.22 22.30
N ARG A 105 -18.03 -10.58 21.20
CA ARG A 105 -18.15 -11.14 19.83
C ARG A 105 -16.99 -12.03 19.42
N ARG A 106 -15.82 -11.89 20.06
CA ARG A 106 -14.60 -12.69 19.79
C ARG A 106 -13.63 -12.64 20.97
N SER A 107 -12.57 -13.48 20.93
CA SER A 107 -11.43 -13.39 21.83
C SER A 107 -10.44 -12.32 21.37
N THR A 108 -9.49 -11.95 22.25
CA THR A 108 -8.35 -11.07 21.91
C THR A 108 -7.23 -11.79 21.16
N VAL A 109 -7.32 -13.11 21.03
CA VAL A 109 -6.39 -13.95 20.27
C VAL A 109 -6.86 -14.00 18.82
N LEU A 110 -5.90 -13.83 17.89
CA LEU A 110 -6.13 -13.97 16.46
C LEU A 110 -5.58 -15.32 16.00
N HIS A 111 -6.48 -16.12 15.44
CA HIS A 111 -6.13 -17.41 14.84
C HIS A 111 -5.86 -17.22 13.35
N VAL A 112 -4.59 -17.07 13.01
CA VAL A 112 -4.13 -16.86 11.63
C VAL A 112 -3.45 -18.11 11.10
N ASP A 113 -3.48 -18.30 9.79
CA ASP A 113 -2.66 -19.31 9.14
C ASP A 113 -1.18 -18.91 9.25
N GLU A 114 -0.45 -19.66 10.08
CA GLU A 114 0.96 -19.41 10.37
C GLU A 114 1.82 -19.47 9.11
N HIS A 115 1.50 -20.39 8.19
CA HIS A 115 2.25 -20.57 6.95
C HIS A 115 2.10 -19.37 6.03
N VAL A 116 0.88 -18.88 5.85
CA VAL A 116 0.59 -17.68 5.03
C VAL A 116 1.30 -16.47 5.61
N MET A 117 1.13 -16.21 6.91
CA MET A 117 1.70 -15.04 7.56
C MET A 117 3.23 -15.04 7.55
N LYS A 118 3.85 -16.18 7.89
CA LYS A 118 5.32 -16.31 7.87
C LYS A 118 5.89 -16.19 6.46
N ARG A 119 5.20 -16.74 5.47
CA ARG A 119 5.60 -16.59 4.07
C ARG A 119 5.62 -15.10 3.71
N ASP A 120 4.52 -14.39 3.92
CA ASP A 120 4.37 -12.98 3.54
C ASP A 120 5.42 -12.11 4.25
N LEU A 121 5.59 -12.27 5.57
CA LEU A 121 6.59 -11.52 6.34
C LEU A 121 8.02 -11.84 5.88
N ARG A 122 8.34 -13.10 5.51
CA ARG A 122 9.66 -13.47 4.97
C ARG A 122 9.95 -12.73 3.67
N TYR A 123 8.99 -12.75 2.73
CA TYR A 123 9.14 -12.02 1.47
C TYR A 123 9.25 -10.52 1.71
N PHE A 124 8.44 -9.96 2.61
CA PHE A 124 8.53 -8.55 3.00
C PHE A 124 9.95 -8.20 3.50
N PHE A 125 10.52 -8.97 4.43
CA PHE A 125 11.88 -8.72 4.93
C PHE A 125 12.91 -8.74 3.80
N ILE A 126 12.85 -9.75 2.93
CA ILE A 126 13.84 -9.91 1.84
C ILE A 126 13.76 -8.73 0.88
N VAL A 127 12.56 -8.41 0.37
CA VAL A 127 12.42 -7.37 -0.66
C VAL A 127 12.66 -5.97 -0.09
N PHE A 128 12.22 -5.69 1.13
CA PHE A 128 12.38 -4.36 1.71
C PHE A 128 13.82 -4.09 2.16
N LEU A 129 14.52 -5.07 2.69
CA LEU A 129 15.96 -4.99 2.92
C LEU A 129 16.73 -4.82 1.61
N GLY A 130 16.34 -5.55 0.56
CA GLY A 130 16.92 -5.40 -0.78
C GLY A 130 16.72 -4.00 -1.35
N ALA A 131 15.52 -3.42 -1.20
CA ALA A 131 15.22 -2.06 -1.62
C ALA A 131 16.06 -1.03 -0.83
N ALA A 132 16.19 -1.20 0.49
CA ALA A 132 17.03 -0.33 1.30
C ALA A 132 18.52 -0.47 0.94
N ALA A 133 19.01 -1.70 0.71
CA ALA A 133 20.38 -1.96 0.32
C ALA A 133 20.76 -1.29 -1.02
N ALA A 134 19.81 -1.16 -1.94
CA ALA A 134 20.03 -0.47 -3.23
C ALA A 134 20.47 0.98 -3.05
N SER A 135 20.08 1.65 -1.93
CA SER A 135 20.47 3.04 -1.67
C SER A 135 21.96 3.22 -1.35
N PHE A 136 22.64 2.16 -0.94
CA PHE A 136 24.08 2.16 -0.65
C PHE A 136 24.95 1.75 -1.86
N VAL A 137 24.31 1.38 -2.97
CA VAL A 137 25.03 0.91 -4.16
C VAL A 137 25.34 2.09 -5.06
N PRO A 138 26.62 2.42 -5.31
CA PRO A 138 26.99 3.58 -6.13
C PRO A 138 26.83 3.33 -7.64
N VAL A 139 26.84 2.07 -8.08
CA VAL A 139 26.84 1.68 -9.50
C VAL A 139 25.40 1.58 -10.02
N PRO A 140 24.98 2.41 -11.00
CA PRO A 140 23.61 2.42 -11.52
C PRO A 140 23.15 1.05 -12.06
N LEU A 141 24.02 0.37 -12.81
CA LEU A 141 23.70 -0.96 -13.36
C LEU A 141 23.34 -1.98 -12.26
N LEU A 142 24.08 -1.96 -11.14
CA LEU A 142 23.80 -2.87 -10.02
C LEU A 142 22.49 -2.50 -9.32
N ARG A 143 22.16 -1.22 -9.20
CA ARG A 143 20.84 -0.76 -8.70
C ARG A 143 19.72 -1.27 -9.61
N TRP A 144 19.87 -1.21 -10.91
CA TRP A 144 18.88 -1.74 -11.87
C TRP A 144 18.72 -3.25 -11.79
N ILE A 145 19.82 -3.98 -11.55
CA ILE A 145 19.77 -5.43 -11.29
C ILE A 145 18.96 -5.71 -10.02
N ILE A 146 19.18 -4.93 -8.94
CA ILE A 146 18.41 -5.06 -7.70
C ILE A 146 16.93 -4.76 -7.98
N ALA A 147 16.60 -3.69 -8.71
CA ALA A 147 15.21 -3.39 -9.09
C ALA A 147 14.55 -4.55 -9.84
N GLY A 148 15.25 -5.12 -10.83
CA GLY A 148 14.79 -6.32 -11.55
C GLY A 148 14.60 -7.52 -10.61
N ALA A 149 15.52 -7.73 -9.67
CA ALA A 149 15.39 -8.79 -8.66
C ALA A 149 14.17 -8.60 -7.76
N LEU A 150 13.85 -7.38 -7.32
CA LEU A 150 12.66 -7.11 -6.54
C LEU A 150 11.38 -7.50 -7.29
N VAL A 151 11.29 -7.20 -8.59
CA VAL A 151 10.16 -7.59 -9.45
C VAL A 151 10.07 -9.11 -9.57
N VAL A 152 11.20 -9.78 -9.81
CA VAL A 152 11.26 -11.25 -9.90
C VAL A 152 10.85 -11.90 -8.58
N PHE A 153 11.36 -11.41 -7.44
CA PHE A 153 10.97 -11.90 -6.11
C PHE A 153 9.46 -11.73 -5.86
N TYR A 154 8.89 -10.61 -6.28
CA TYR A 154 7.44 -10.43 -6.21
C TYR A 154 6.70 -11.46 -7.08
N GLY A 155 7.16 -11.72 -8.30
CA GLY A 155 6.60 -12.76 -9.16
C GLY A 155 6.66 -14.16 -8.53
N VAL A 156 7.79 -14.49 -7.88
CA VAL A 156 7.94 -15.75 -7.14
C VAL A 156 6.98 -15.81 -5.93
N TYR A 157 6.83 -14.71 -5.19
CA TYR A 157 5.85 -14.60 -4.10
C TYR A 157 4.43 -14.86 -4.59
N VAL A 158 4.04 -14.20 -5.67
CA VAL A 158 2.72 -14.37 -6.29
C VAL A 158 2.50 -15.83 -6.67
N ARG A 159 3.45 -16.44 -7.37
CA ARG A 159 3.37 -17.88 -7.72
C ARG A 159 3.23 -18.77 -6.48
N ALA A 160 4.05 -18.54 -5.45
CA ALA A 160 4.01 -19.30 -4.21
C ALA A 160 2.64 -19.15 -3.50
N THR A 161 2.05 -17.97 -3.56
CA THR A 161 0.73 -17.69 -2.97
C THR A 161 -0.37 -18.49 -3.68
N PHE A 162 -0.33 -18.57 -5.01
CA PHE A 162 -1.33 -19.31 -5.79
C PHE A 162 -1.22 -20.82 -5.65
N LEU A 163 -0.01 -21.34 -5.52
CA LEU A 163 0.20 -22.78 -5.34
C LEU A 163 -0.38 -23.28 -4.01
N HIS A 164 -0.39 -22.44 -2.96
CA HIS A 164 -0.88 -22.82 -1.63
C HIS A 164 -2.35 -22.44 -1.40
N ASN A 165 -2.82 -21.39 -2.05
CA ASN A 165 -4.20 -20.90 -1.94
C ASN A 165 -4.75 -20.64 -3.34
N PRO A 166 -5.26 -21.67 -4.05
CA PRO A 166 -5.87 -21.46 -5.35
C PRO A 166 -7.05 -20.50 -5.20
N PRO A 167 -7.22 -19.54 -6.12
CA PRO A 167 -8.32 -18.60 -6.07
C PRO A 167 -9.66 -19.32 -6.06
N PRO A 168 -10.69 -18.77 -5.38
CA PRO A 168 -12.01 -19.38 -5.36
C PRO A 168 -12.53 -19.61 -6.78
N LYS A 169 -13.10 -20.79 -7.03
CA LYS A 169 -13.63 -21.19 -8.35
C LYS A 169 -14.79 -20.33 -8.85
N VAL A 170 -15.46 -19.63 -7.92
CA VAL A 170 -16.58 -18.74 -8.22
C VAL A 170 -16.10 -17.29 -8.16
N ARG A 171 -16.04 -16.64 -9.28
CA ARG A 171 -15.82 -15.20 -9.39
C ARG A 171 -17.12 -14.49 -9.03
N GLU A 172 -17.10 -13.67 -7.97
CA GLU A 172 -18.16 -12.66 -7.80
C GLU A 172 -18.10 -11.73 -9.02
N GLN A 173 -19.26 -11.48 -9.64
CA GLN A 173 -19.32 -10.53 -10.75
C GLN A 173 -18.86 -9.15 -10.23
N PRO A 174 -18.04 -8.41 -11.01
CA PRO A 174 -17.69 -7.05 -10.64
C PRO A 174 -18.95 -6.23 -10.35
N GLY A 175 -18.86 -5.32 -9.39
CA GLY A 175 -19.92 -4.36 -9.14
C GLY A 175 -20.30 -3.60 -10.42
N ARG A 176 -21.47 -2.97 -10.46
CA ARG A 176 -21.89 -2.22 -11.66
C ARG A 176 -20.79 -1.25 -12.11
N LEU A 177 -20.52 -1.22 -13.42
CA LEU A 177 -19.59 -0.25 -14.00
C LEU A 177 -20.17 1.17 -13.79
N ALA A 178 -19.40 2.09 -13.24
CA ALA A 178 -19.89 3.40 -12.87
C ALA A 178 -20.50 4.18 -14.05
N LEU A 179 -19.89 4.09 -15.21
CA LEU A 179 -20.39 4.73 -16.45
C LEU A 179 -21.47 3.93 -17.19
N HIS A 180 -21.79 2.71 -16.75
CA HIS A 180 -22.78 1.87 -17.42
C HIS A 180 -23.93 1.52 -16.47
N ARG A 181 -25.01 2.29 -16.55
CA ARG A 181 -26.20 2.11 -15.66
C ARG A 181 -27.18 1.04 -16.14
N LYS A 182 -27.01 0.53 -17.36
CA LYS A 182 -27.92 -0.50 -17.92
C LYS A 182 -27.65 -1.86 -17.28
N SER A 183 -28.69 -2.70 -17.19
CA SER A 183 -28.55 -4.09 -16.77
C SER A 183 -27.84 -4.90 -17.86
N GLY A 184 -26.79 -5.64 -17.47
CA GLY A 184 -25.98 -6.46 -18.36
C GLY A 184 -24.50 -6.14 -18.34
N ALA A 185 -23.70 -6.93 -19.05
CA ALA A 185 -22.27 -6.72 -19.14
C ALA A 185 -21.95 -5.47 -19.99
N PRO A 186 -21.17 -4.51 -19.47
CA PRO A 186 -20.85 -3.29 -20.20
C PRO A 186 -20.02 -3.58 -21.45
N PRO A 187 -20.20 -2.84 -22.56
CA PRO A 187 -19.37 -2.99 -23.74
C PRO A 187 -17.94 -2.53 -23.45
N LEU A 188 -16.94 -3.14 -24.11
CA LEU A 188 -15.51 -2.87 -23.86
C LEU A 188 -15.13 -1.38 -24.06
N TRP A 189 -15.78 -0.70 -25.01
CA TRP A 189 -15.51 0.73 -25.23
C TRP A 189 -15.92 1.60 -24.02
N THR A 190 -17.03 1.29 -23.33
CA THR A 190 -17.45 2.00 -22.13
C THR A 190 -16.46 1.74 -20.96
N VAL A 191 -15.97 0.50 -20.86
CA VAL A 191 -14.92 0.13 -19.92
C VAL A 191 -13.64 0.93 -20.22
N GLY A 192 -13.22 0.99 -21.49
CA GLY A 192 -12.07 1.76 -21.94
C GLY A 192 -12.19 3.27 -21.64
N ILE A 193 -13.36 3.86 -21.87
CA ILE A 193 -13.63 5.27 -21.53
C ILE A 193 -13.52 5.46 -20.01
N GLN A 194 -14.11 4.58 -19.20
CA GLN A 194 -14.01 4.72 -17.73
C GLN A 194 -12.55 4.63 -17.26
N VAL A 195 -11.77 3.67 -17.76
CA VAL A 195 -10.35 3.55 -17.44
C VAL A 195 -9.58 4.80 -17.88
N GLY A 196 -9.80 5.31 -19.09
CA GLY A 196 -9.16 6.53 -19.59
C GLY A 196 -9.48 7.77 -18.75
N LEU A 197 -10.76 7.98 -18.43
CA LEU A 197 -11.20 9.11 -17.58
C LEU A 197 -10.64 8.98 -16.15
N SER A 198 -10.60 7.78 -15.59
CA SER A 198 -10.03 7.56 -14.27
C SER A 198 -8.52 7.83 -14.23
N LEU A 199 -7.78 7.47 -15.27
CA LEU A 199 -6.36 7.83 -15.41
C LEU A 199 -6.17 9.36 -15.50
N LEU A 200 -7.00 10.07 -16.24
CA LEU A 200 -6.95 11.54 -16.30
C LEU A 200 -7.23 12.15 -14.92
N LEU A 201 -8.22 11.67 -14.18
CA LEU A 201 -8.50 12.11 -12.82
C LEU A 201 -7.32 11.85 -11.89
N LEU A 202 -6.67 10.67 -11.99
CA LEU A 202 -5.50 10.32 -11.20
C LEU A 202 -4.33 11.25 -11.49
N VAL A 203 -4.02 11.50 -12.77
CA VAL A 203 -2.93 12.42 -13.18
C VAL A 203 -3.21 13.84 -12.69
N ALA A 204 -4.41 14.36 -12.93
CA ALA A 204 -4.78 15.70 -12.48
C ALA A 204 -4.78 15.84 -10.96
N GLY A 205 -5.38 14.85 -10.26
CA GLY A 205 -5.43 14.82 -8.80
C GLY A 205 -4.03 14.72 -8.17
N ALA A 206 -3.15 13.86 -8.72
CA ALA A 206 -1.78 13.72 -8.24
C ALA A 206 -0.95 15.00 -8.46
N HIS A 207 -1.10 15.66 -9.58
CA HIS A 207 -0.41 16.94 -9.84
C HIS A 207 -0.81 17.99 -8.80
N ILE A 208 -2.11 18.21 -8.59
CA ILE A 208 -2.62 19.14 -7.57
C ILE A 208 -2.17 18.72 -6.16
N PHE A 209 -2.16 17.42 -5.87
CA PHE A 209 -1.76 16.89 -4.57
C PHE A 209 -0.28 17.18 -4.28
N VAL A 210 0.62 16.89 -5.23
CA VAL A 210 2.07 17.14 -5.07
C VAL A 210 2.35 18.62 -4.83
N ASP A 211 1.71 19.51 -5.60
CA ASP A 211 1.86 20.97 -5.43
C ASP A 211 1.34 21.44 -4.07
N ALA A 212 0.14 21.01 -3.69
CA ALA A 212 -0.47 21.37 -2.40
C ALA A 212 0.33 20.82 -1.21
N LEU A 213 0.84 19.57 -1.31
CA LEU A 213 1.68 18.95 -0.28
C LEU A 213 3.00 19.69 -0.14
N THR A 214 3.66 20.01 -1.24
CA THR A 214 4.93 20.76 -1.25
C THR A 214 4.75 22.14 -0.64
N HIS A 215 3.66 22.84 -0.99
CA HIS A 215 3.35 24.15 -0.40
C HIS A 215 3.07 24.03 1.11
N THR A 216 2.30 23.02 1.51
CA THR A 216 2.01 22.76 2.94
C THR A 216 3.27 22.48 3.73
N ALA A 217 4.16 21.66 3.18
CA ALA A 217 5.44 21.34 3.79
C ALA A 217 6.29 22.59 4.04
N ARG A 218 6.37 23.50 3.07
CA ARG A 218 7.06 24.80 3.23
C ARG A 218 6.44 25.66 4.33
N VAL A 219 5.12 25.74 4.39
CA VAL A 219 4.41 26.53 5.41
C VAL A 219 4.64 25.98 6.82
N LEU A 220 4.71 24.67 6.94
CA LEU A 220 4.98 23.99 8.21
C LEU A 220 6.48 23.94 8.57
N GLY A 221 7.37 24.34 7.67
CA GLY A 221 8.82 24.26 7.88
C GLY A 221 9.36 22.83 7.88
N VAL A 222 8.63 21.85 7.30
CA VAL A 222 9.04 20.45 7.22
C VAL A 222 9.37 20.05 5.78
N ARG A 223 10.17 19.00 5.62
CA ARG A 223 10.49 18.47 4.28
C ARG A 223 9.27 17.81 3.64
N PRO A 224 9.07 17.99 2.30
CA PRO A 224 7.99 17.33 1.56
C PRO A 224 7.98 15.81 1.73
N LEU A 225 9.16 15.17 1.80
CA LEU A 225 9.34 13.75 2.07
C LEU A 225 8.59 13.30 3.34
N ILE A 226 8.76 14.02 4.45
CA ILE A 226 8.15 13.67 5.74
C ILE A 226 6.64 13.75 5.65
N LEU A 227 6.14 14.85 5.10
CA LEU A 227 4.71 15.05 4.97
C LEU A 227 4.09 13.99 4.05
N SER A 228 4.76 13.65 2.94
CA SER A 228 4.33 12.59 2.02
C SER A 228 4.34 11.21 2.68
N LEU A 229 5.37 10.91 3.45
CA LEU A 229 5.55 9.62 4.13
C LEU A 229 4.39 9.32 5.11
N PHE A 230 3.80 10.35 5.71
CA PHE A 230 2.66 10.19 6.63
C PHE A 230 1.31 10.38 5.97
N ILE A 231 1.13 11.44 5.15
CA ILE A 231 -0.19 11.81 4.65
C ILE A 231 -0.63 10.88 3.52
N THR A 232 0.27 10.62 2.55
CA THR A 232 -0.10 9.87 1.35
C THR A 232 -0.64 8.47 1.69
N PRO A 233 0.09 7.61 2.45
CA PRO A 233 -0.41 6.26 2.73
C PRO A 233 -1.64 6.23 3.63
N VAL A 234 -1.70 7.14 4.63
CA VAL A 234 -2.89 7.22 5.50
C VAL A 234 -4.13 7.53 4.68
N ALA A 235 -4.00 8.44 3.76
CA ALA A 235 -5.12 8.90 2.96
C ALA A 235 -5.60 7.87 1.94
N THR A 236 -4.68 7.13 1.32
CA THR A 236 -4.99 6.17 0.26
C THR A 236 -5.32 4.77 0.78
N GLU A 237 -4.61 4.30 1.80
CA GLU A 237 -4.75 2.93 2.27
C GLU A 237 -5.73 2.75 3.43
N LEU A 238 -5.91 3.76 4.31
CA LEU A 238 -6.83 3.62 5.45
C LEU A 238 -8.26 3.26 5.02
N PRO A 239 -8.86 3.86 3.97
CA PRO A 239 -10.20 3.48 3.53
C PRO A 239 -10.33 2.01 3.17
N GLU A 240 -9.30 1.43 2.54
CA GLU A 240 -9.30 0.01 2.17
C GLU A 240 -9.15 -0.91 3.38
N LYS A 241 -8.46 -0.46 4.43
CA LYS A 241 -8.30 -1.23 5.67
C LYS A 241 -9.60 -1.38 6.48
N PHE A 242 -10.65 -0.62 6.16
CA PHE A 242 -12.00 -0.90 6.69
C PHE A 242 -12.50 -2.29 6.32
N ASN A 243 -12.11 -2.85 5.19
CA ASN A 243 -12.41 -4.25 4.85
C ASN A 243 -11.78 -5.22 5.85
N SER A 244 -10.54 -4.97 6.28
CA SER A 244 -9.89 -5.77 7.33
C SER A 244 -10.68 -5.72 8.65
N VAL A 245 -11.20 -4.56 9.04
CA VAL A 245 -12.06 -4.41 10.21
C VAL A 245 -13.34 -5.26 10.09
N LEU A 246 -13.97 -5.30 8.91
CA LEU A 246 -15.15 -6.14 8.65
C LEU A 246 -14.82 -7.63 8.75
N TRP A 247 -13.67 -8.06 8.22
CA TRP A 247 -13.21 -9.44 8.32
C TRP A 247 -12.88 -9.83 9.76
N ILE A 248 -12.25 -8.96 10.54
CA ILE A 248 -12.02 -9.12 11.98
C ILE A 248 -13.33 -9.31 12.73
N ARG A 249 -14.38 -8.53 12.42
CA ARG A 249 -15.72 -8.71 12.99
C ARG A 249 -16.29 -10.11 12.70
N ARG A 250 -15.98 -10.66 11.51
CA ARG A 250 -16.43 -12.00 11.07
C ARG A 250 -15.50 -13.13 11.50
N ARG A 251 -14.50 -12.88 12.35
CA ARG A 251 -13.47 -13.82 12.79
C ARG A 251 -12.65 -14.44 11.64
N ARG A 252 -12.49 -13.72 10.54
CA ARG A 252 -11.67 -14.13 9.39
C ARG A 252 -10.27 -13.51 9.50
N ASP A 253 -9.54 -13.90 10.56
CA ASP A 253 -8.28 -13.26 10.95
C ASP A 253 -7.20 -13.41 9.89
N THR A 254 -7.04 -14.60 9.31
CA THR A 254 -6.09 -14.85 8.22
C THR A 254 -6.36 -13.96 7.01
N LEU A 255 -7.63 -13.77 6.65
CA LEU A 255 -7.98 -12.92 5.50
C LEU A 255 -7.68 -11.45 5.78
N ALA A 256 -8.01 -10.98 7.01
CA ALA A 256 -7.77 -9.60 7.41
C ALA A 256 -6.27 -9.24 7.45
N LEU A 257 -5.47 -10.08 8.11
CA LEU A 257 -4.03 -9.82 8.25
C LEU A 257 -3.26 -10.19 6.98
N GLY A 258 -3.65 -11.26 6.27
CA GLY A 258 -3.06 -11.65 5.00
C GLY A 258 -3.23 -10.59 3.90
N ASN A 259 -4.35 -9.84 3.90
CA ASN A 259 -4.52 -8.70 3.01
C ASN A 259 -3.50 -7.58 3.32
N ILE A 260 -3.22 -7.32 4.61
CA ILE A 260 -2.23 -6.31 5.00
C ILE A 260 -0.83 -6.80 4.68
N THR A 261 -0.47 -8.03 5.06
CA THR A 261 0.90 -8.56 4.83
C THR A 261 1.19 -8.79 3.36
N GLY A 262 0.20 -9.20 2.57
CA GLY A 262 0.33 -9.30 1.11
C GLY A 262 0.56 -7.93 0.45
N ALA A 263 -0.15 -6.88 0.90
CA ALA A 263 0.07 -5.51 0.46
C ALA A 263 1.47 -5.01 0.87
N MET A 264 1.98 -5.38 2.07
CA MET A 264 3.35 -5.05 2.50
C MET A 264 4.38 -5.60 1.51
N VAL A 265 4.23 -6.86 1.05
CA VAL A 265 5.16 -7.45 0.06
C VAL A 265 5.13 -6.69 -1.25
N PHE A 266 3.95 -6.35 -1.77
CA PHE A 266 3.80 -5.57 -3.00
C PHE A 266 4.44 -4.19 -2.86
N GLN A 267 4.05 -3.44 -1.82
CA GLN A 267 4.49 -2.06 -1.60
C GLN A 267 6.00 -1.95 -1.29
N SER A 268 6.61 -3.04 -0.84
CA SER A 268 8.06 -3.10 -0.59
C SER A 268 8.86 -3.65 -1.77
N SER A 269 8.23 -4.06 -2.86
CA SER A 269 8.88 -4.61 -4.05
C SER A 269 8.68 -3.77 -5.29
N ILE A 270 7.45 -3.65 -5.80
CA ILE A 270 7.17 -2.99 -7.09
C ILE A 270 7.38 -1.48 -7.02
N PRO A 271 6.78 -0.71 -6.06
CA PRO A 271 7.04 0.71 -5.98
C PRO A 271 8.51 1.07 -5.74
N PRO A 272 9.26 0.41 -4.82
CA PRO A 272 10.69 0.65 -4.70
C PRO A 272 11.48 0.32 -5.97
N ALA A 273 11.15 -0.77 -6.68
CA ALA A 273 11.81 -1.09 -7.96
C ALA A 273 11.64 0.06 -8.97
N ILE A 274 10.45 0.64 -9.06
CA ILE A 274 10.17 1.80 -9.90
C ILE A 274 10.94 3.04 -9.40
N GLY A 275 10.97 3.29 -8.10
CA GLY A 275 11.73 4.37 -7.48
C GLY A 275 13.23 4.28 -7.81
N ILE A 276 13.82 3.08 -7.69
CA ILE A 276 15.22 2.82 -8.04
C ILE A 276 15.52 3.10 -9.53
N LEU A 277 14.56 2.82 -10.41
CA LEU A 277 14.73 3.06 -11.85
C LEU A 277 14.57 4.53 -12.24
N LEU A 278 13.74 5.29 -11.51
CA LEU A 278 13.38 6.66 -11.86
C LEU A 278 14.15 7.73 -11.07
N THR A 279 14.88 7.36 -10.01
CA THR A 279 15.62 8.31 -9.15
C THR A 279 17.04 7.82 -8.87
N ASP A 280 17.83 8.65 -8.23
CA ASP A 280 19.13 8.22 -7.67
C ASP A 280 19.00 7.27 -6.47
N TRP A 281 17.77 7.09 -5.97
CA TRP A 281 17.43 6.20 -4.86
C TRP A 281 18.39 6.34 -3.66
N ARG A 282 18.65 7.56 -3.26
CA ARG A 282 19.48 7.88 -2.09
C ARG A 282 18.59 8.11 -0.89
N LEU A 283 18.52 7.11 -0.03
CA LEU A 283 17.71 7.18 1.18
C LEU A 283 18.48 7.89 2.27
N ASP A 284 17.92 8.96 2.80
CA ASP A 284 18.45 9.68 3.95
C ASP A 284 18.15 8.97 5.28
N ALA A 285 18.60 9.55 6.40
CA ALA A 285 18.40 8.96 7.71
C ALA A 285 16.92 8.77 8.06
N GLN A 286 16.03 9.67 7.62
CA GLN A 286 14.59 9.56 7.88
C GLN A 286 13.96 8.43 7.08
N SER A 287 14.32 8.31 5.81
CA SER A 287 13.90 7.22 4.94
C SER A 287 14.37 5.86 5.46
N LEU A 288 15.64 5.75 5.87
CA LEU A 288 16.19 4.52 6.44
C LEU A 288 15.56 4.18 7.80
N ALA A 289 15.26 5.18 8.61
CA ALA A 289 14.55 4.97 9.88
C ALA A 289 13.12 4.47 9.66
N SER A 290 12.42 4.93 8.59
CA SER A 290 11.09 4.41 8.24
C SER A 290 11.16 2.93 7.86
N VAL A 291 12.18 2.55 7.07
CA VAL A 291 12.45 1.14 6.74
C VAL A 291 12.73 0.32 8.01
N GLY A 292 13.63 0.80 8.87
CA GLY A 292 13.98 0.13 10.13
C GLY A 292 12.77 -0.05 11.05
N THR A 293 11.94 0.98 11.17
CA THR A 293 10.70 0.94 11.97
C THR A 293 9.71 -0.08 11.41
N SER A 294 9.53 -0.12 10.09
CA SER A 294 8.66 -1.08 9.41
C SER A 294 9.12 -2.52 9.64
N LEU A 295 10.43 -2.77 9.50
CA LEU A 295 11.02 -4.08 9.74
C LEU A 295 10.92 -4.50 11.22
N ALA A 296 11.14 -3.58 12.16
CA ALA A 296 11.00 -3.85 13.59
C ALA A 296 9.55 -4.20 13.95
N ALA A 297 8.58 -3.43 13.44
CA ALA A 297 7.16 -3.71 13.65
C ALA A 297 6.77 -5.09 13.08
N ALA A 298 7.17 -5.40 11.85
CA ALA A 298 6.96 -6.72 11.25
C ALA A 298 7.68 -7.84 12.03
N GLY A 299 8.85 -7.54 12.61
CA GLY A 299 9.60 -8.43 13.48
C GLY A 299 8.83 -8.86 14.73
N THR A 300 8.04 -7.95 15.33
CA THR A 300 7.19 -8.31 16.48
C THR A 300 6.10 -9.31 16.10
N LEU A 301 5.50 -9.16 14.90
CA LEU A 301 4.52 -10.13 14.38
C LEU A 301 5.18 -11.48 14.12
N TRP A 302 6.37 -11.47 13.51
CA TRP A 302 7.13 -12.70 13.27
C TRP A 302 7.48 -13.41 14.57
N ALA A 303 7.95 -12.69 15.58
CA ALA A 303 8.29 -13.25 16.89
C ALA A 303 7.07 -13.84 17.58
N GLY A 304 5.93 -13.13 17.60
CA GLY A 304 4.67 -13.62 18.16
C GLY A 304 4.23 -14.95 17.52
N LEU A 305 4.26 -15.01 16.18
CA LEU A 305 3.91 -16.22 15.43
C LEU A 305 4.91 -17.37 15.66
N SER A 306 6.20 -17.06 15.79
CA SER A 306 7.23 -18.10 15.94
C SER A 306 7.19 -18.74 17.33
N TRP A 307 6.86 -17.97 18.37
CA TRP A 307 6.86 -18.46 19.75
C TRP A 307 5.51 -19.02 20.19
N ARG A 308 4.40 -18.40 19.76
CA ARG A 308 3.04 -18.71 20.24
C ARG A 308 2.13 -19.34 19.20
N LYS A 309 2.53 -19.33 17.91
CA LYS A 309 1.73 -19.81 16.75
C LYS A 309 0.38 -19.09 16.57
N HIS A 310 0.17 -18.00 17.28
CA HIS A 310 -0.97 -17.11 17.14
C HIS A 310 -0.54 -15.67 17.43
N LEU A 311 -1.33 -14.72 17.03
CA LEU A 311 -1.13 -13.30 17.32
C LEU A 311 -2.11 -12.84 18.41
N THR A 312 -1.70 -11.85 19.17
CA THR A 312 -2.54 -11.18 20.16
C THR A 312 -2.66 -9.70 19.83
N VAL A 313 -3.58 -9.03 20.49
CA VAL A 313 -3.70 -7.55 20.36
C VAL A 313 -2.40 -6.83 20.74
N GLY A 314 -1.55 -7.44 21.58
CA GLY A 314 -0.28 -6.86 22.01
C GLY A 314 0.69 -6.59 20.85
N GLU A 315 0.91 -7.59 19.97
CA GLU A 315 1.78 -7.41 18.80
C GLU A 315 1.22 -6.36 17.84
N LEU A 316 -0.10 -6.32 17.69
CA LEU A 316 -0.74 -5.34 16.82
C LEU A 316 -0.61 -3.92 17.38
N PHE A 317 -0.69 -3.75 18.70
CA PHE A 317 -0.48 -2.46 19.37
C PHE A 317 0.98 -2.02 19.38
N ALA A 318 1.94 -2.95 19.38
CA ALA A 318 3.34 -2.63 19.19
C ALA A 318 3.58 -1.87 17.89
N GLY A 319 2.86 -2.21 16.79
CA GLY A 319 2.87 -1.44 15.55
C GLY A 319 2.53 0.03 15.78
N GLY A 320 1.45 0.33 16.52
CA GLY A 320 1.07 1.71 16.87
C GLY A 320 2.16 2.45 17.68
N ALA A 321 2.80 1.75 18.63
CA ALA A 321 3.90 2.33 19.39
C ALA A 321 5.10 2.68 18.49
N PHE A 322 5.48 1.77 17.58
CA PHE A 322 6.53 2.04 16.59
C PHE A 322 6.20 3.25 15.70
N TYR A 323 4.94 3.35 15.25
CA TYR A 323 4.49 4.50 14.46
C TYR A 323 4.65 5.81 15.24
N CYS A 324 4.14 5.87 16.48
CA CYS A 324 4.25 7.06 17.32
C CYS A 324 5.70 7.45 17.59
N ILE A 325 6.56 6.47 17.90
CA ILE A 325 7.99 6.71 18.15
C ILE A 325 8.63 7.30 16.89
N TYR A 326 8.35 6.72 15.71
CA TYR A 326 8.91 7.22 14.47
C TYR A 326 8.41 8.63 14.12
N VAL A 327 7.11 8.91 14.30
CA VAL A 327 6.53 10.25 14.07
C VAL A 327 7.20 11.29 14.98
N VAL A 328 7.26 11.01 16.29
CA VAL A 328 7.87 11.94 17.25
C VAL A 328 9.35 12.17 16.93
N TRP A 329 10.09 11.09 16.67
CA TRP A 329 11.50 11.20 16.29
C TRP A 329 11.70 11.99 14.99
N SER A 330 10.91 11.69 13.95
CA SER A 330 11.00 12.36 12.65
C SER A 330 10.71 13.86 12.73
N LEU A 331 9.73 14.26 13.55
CA LEU A 331 9.40 15.67 13.78
C LEU A 331 10.44 16.39 14.66
N ALA A 332 11.11 15.70 15.57
CA ALA A 332 12.15 16.28 16.44
C ALA A 332 13.48 16.56 15.71
N GLN A 333 13.67 16.04 14.48
CA GLN A 333 14.85 16.30 13.65
C GLN A 333 14.75 17.64 12.88
N HIS A 334 13.65 18.35 13.01
CA HIS A 334 13.37 19.68 12.41
C HIS A 334 13.19 20.75 13.46
#